data_b0e8e2d0ebe97c03efb61d0c49a10040
#
_entry.id   b0e8e2d0ebe97c03efb61d0c49a10040
#
_cell.length_a   1.000
_cell.length_b   1.000
_cell.length_c   1.000
_cell.angle_alpha   90.00
_cell.angle_beta   90.00
_cell.angle_gamma   90.00
#
_symmetry.space_group_name_H-M   'P 1'
#
loop_
_entity.id
_entity.type
_entity.pdbx_description
1 polymer ?
#
loop_
_entity_poly.entity_id
_entity_poly.type
_entity_poly.pdbx_seq_one_letter_code
_entity_poly.pdbx_strand_id
1 'polypeptide(L)'
;MTEITRVPLQPIAKGSLTKLWLGIGAALLLAAGLAYAAMPRGLSIDTVSEGQGAAPQMGDVVFVKYKGRLPDGTVFDEGQQSPFPAGVLPDGVPMLLEEGRLIQGFIDGLLQTRAGGRYELTIPADQAYGAEPPPGSPIPPNSDLVFDVEVVDVLSRQEVEQRLMALQNLGPPAGAEQGAVPAAPPVADPQ
;
A
#
# COMPACT_ATOMS: atom_id res chain seq x y z
N MET A 1 -53.26 24.32 -60.82
CA MET A 1 -52.89 25.46 -59.98
C MET A 1 -52.49 24.85 -58.61
N THR A 2 -51.22 24.74 -58.35
CA THR A 2 -50.68 24.16 -57.08
C THR A 2 -50.41 25.28 -56.08
N GLU A 3 -51.23 25.36 -55.03
CA GLU A 3 -51.12 26.33 -53.97
C GLU A 3 -49.93 25.93 -53.08
N ILE A 4 -48.85 26.73 -53.04
CA ILE A 4 -47.69 26.54 -52.20
C ILE A 4 -48.04 27.13 -50.83
N THR A 5 -48.39 26.27 -49.88
CA THR A 5 -48.59 26.65 -48.46
C THR A 5 -47.26 27.05 -47.86
N ARG A 6 -47.03 28.35 -47.69
CA ARG A 6 -45.88 28.89 -46.97
C ARG A 6 -46.12 28.73 -45.48
N VAL A 7 -45.38 27.82 -44.84
CA VAL A 7 -45.36 27.70 -43.39
C VAL A 7 -44.55 28.88 -42.81
N PRO A 8 -45.13 29.75 -41.98
CA PRO A 8 -44.39 30.85 -41.38
C PRO A 8 -43.35 30.29 -40.34
N LEU A 9 -42.08 30.54 -40.64
CA LEU A 9 -41.00 30.27 -39.66
C LEU A 9 -41.14 31.29 -38.53
N GLN A 10 -41.46 30.79 -37.31
CA GLN A 10 -41.51 31.64 -36.12
C GLN A 10 -40.08 32.06 -35.73
N PRO A 11 -39.85 33.37 -35.47
CA PRO A 11 -38.54 33.84 -35.04
C PRO A 11 -38.18 33.29 -33.66
N ILE A 12 -37.01 32.72 -33.54
CA ILE A 12 -36.45 32.21 -32.25
C ILE A 12 -36.37 33.36 -31.25
N ALA A 13 -37.01 33.25 -30.10
CA ALA A 13 -37.02 34.26 -29.04
C ALA A 13 -35.58 34.63 -28.63
N LYS A 14 -35.26 35.94 -28.62
CA LYS A 14 -33.98 36.47 -28.17
C LYS A 14 -33.72 36.01 -26.72
N GLY A 15 -32.66 35.23 -26.50
CA GLY A 15 -32.28 34.66 -25.18
C GLY A 15 -32.51 33.15 -25.05
N SER A 16 -33.23 32.51 -25.95
CA SER A 16 -33.42 31.04 -25.93
C SER A 16 -32.12 30.30 -26.20
N LEU A 17 -31.29 30.79 -27.11
CA LEU A 17 -29.96 30.25 -27.40
C LEU A 17 -29.00 30.32 -26.21
N THR A 18 -29.01 31.44 -25.45
CA THR A 18 -28.16 31.59 -24.27
C THR A 18 -28.55 30.60 -23.16
N LYS A 19 -29.88 30.41 -22.96
CA LYS A 19 -30.37 29.42 -21.98
C LYS A 19 -30.01 27.97 -22.39
N LEU A 20 -30.10 27.69 -23.71
CA LEU A 20 -29.70 26.39 -24.26
C LEU A 20 -28.21 26.11 -24.05
N TRP A 21 -27.34 27.08 -24.36
CA TRP A 21 -25.89 26.94 -24.16
C TRP A 21 -25.50 26.84 -22.70
N LEU A 22 -26.18 27.58 -21.80
CA LEU A 22 -26.00 27.45 -20.35
C LEU A 22 -26.42 26.05 -19.86
N GLY A 23 -27.55 25.52 -20.36
CA GLY A 23 -28.01 24.18 -20.03
C GLY A 23 -27.04 23.08 -20.51
N ILE A 24 -26.54 23.20 -21.75
CA ILE A 24 -25.54 22.28 -22.31
C ILE A 24 -24.22 22.36 -21.51
N GLY A 25 -23.76 23.56 -21.18
CA GLY A 25 -22.56 23.77 -20.38
C GLY A 25 -22.67 23.14 -18.99
N ALA A 26 -23.78 23.34 -18.28
CA ALA A 26 -24.06 22.75 -16.99
C ALA A 26 -24.14 21.20 -17.08
N ALA A 27 -24.81 20.66 -18.11
CA ALA A 27 -24.89 19.22 -18.33
C ALA A 27 -23.52 18.58 -18.61
N LEU A 28 -22.68 19.25 -19.41
CA LEU A 28 -21.31 18.78 -19.67
C LEU A 28 -20.42 18.81 -18.42
N LEU A 29 -20.53 19.84 -17.58
CA LEU A 29 -19.82 19.92 -16.32
C LEU A 29 -20.27 18.83 -15.34
N LEU A 30 -21.58 18.58 -15.24
CA LEU A 30 -22.11 17.48 -14.45
C LEU A 30 -21.66 16.11 -14.98
N ALA A 31 -21.71 15.90 -16.28
CA ALA A 31 -21.24 14.67 -16.91
C ALA A 31 -19.74 14.47 -16.72
N ALA A 32 -18.93 15.52 -16.87
CA ALA A 32 -17.49 15.47 -16.62
C ALA A 32 -17.19 15.20 -15.15
N GLY A 33 -17.92 15.82 -14.21
CA GLY A 33 -17.80 15.57 -12.78
C GLY A 33 -18.16 14.12 -12.41
N LEU A 34 -19.24 13.58 -12.96
CA LEU A 34 -19.64 12.18 -12.77
C LEU A 34 -18.63 11.20 -13.41
N ALA A 35 -18.13 11.51 -14.60
CA ALA A 35 -17.13 10.68 -15.28
C ALA A 35 -15.80 10.69 -14.49
N TYR A 36 -15.38 11.83 -13.95
CA TYR A 36 -14.19 11.93 -13.09
C TYR A 36 -14.37 11.16 -11.78
N ALA A 37 -15.53 11.21 -11.15
CA ALA A 37 -15.85 10.47 -9.94
C ALA A 37 -15.98 8.95 -10.18
N ALA A 38 -16.37 8.56 -11.40
CA ALA A 38 -16.51 7.15 -11.81
C ALA A 38 -15.26 6.58 -12.49
N MET A 39 -14.20 7.37 -12.66
CA MET A 39 -12.91 6.82 -13.11
C MET A 39 -12.43 5.78 -12.09
N PRO A 40 -12.19 4.51 -12.53
CA PRO A 40 -11.58 3.54 -11.66
C PRO A 40 -10.21 4.09 -11.26
N ARG A 41 -10.06 4.38 -9.98
CA ARG A 41 -8.76 4.74 -9.41
C ARG A 41 -7.99 3.43 -9.29
N GLY A 42 -7.18 3.13 -10.29
CA GLY A 42 -6.29 1.97 -10.25
C GLY A 42 -5.13 2.19 -9.29
N LEU A 43 -4.42 1.12 -8.96
CA LEU A 43 -3.13 1.20 -8.28
C LEU A 43 -2.20 2.16 -9.04
N SER A 44 -1.66 3.17 -8.36
CA SER A 44 -0.62 4.05 -8.89
C SER A 44 0.70 3.78 -8.19
N ILE A 45 1.77 3.77 -8.97
CA ILE A 45 3.14 3.56 -8.48
C ILE A 45 3.99 4.71 -9.01
N ASP A 46 4.38 5.58 -8.09
CA ASP A 46 5.26 6.69 -8.38
C ASP A 46 6.69 6.33 -7.94
N THR A 47 7.60 6.28 -8.90
CA THR A 47 9.01 5.94 -8.64
C THR A 47 9.76 7.16 -8.14
N VAL A 48 10.14 7.15 -6.86
CA VAL A 48 10.97 8.19 -6.25
C VAL A 48 12.46 7.96 -6.60
N SER A 49 12.89 6.70 -6.56
CA SER A 49 14.23 6.27 -6.96
C SER A 49 14.17 4.86 -7.51
N GLU A 50 14.71 4.63 -8.69
CA GLU A 50 14.72 3.29 -9.28
C GLU A 50 15.71 2.36 -8.56
N GLY A 51 15.25 1.15 -8.23
CA GLY A 51 16.09 0.06 -7.80
C GLY A 51 16.76 -0.64 -8.97
N GLN A 52 17.97 -1.16 -8.76
CA GLN A 52 18.73 -1.92 -9.76
C GLN A 52 18.80 -3.42 -9.42
N GLY A 53 18.27 -3.82 -8.28
CA GLY A 53 18.28 -5.20 -7.81
C GLY A 53 17.19 -6.08 -8.42
N ALA A 54 16.95 -7.23 -7.79
CA ALA A 54 15.95 -8.18 -8.23
C ALA A 54 14.55 -7.59 -8.20
N ALA A 55 13.72 -7.98 -9.16
CA ALA A 55 12.29 -7.73 -9.14
C ALA A 55 11.60 -8.85 -8.33
N PRO A 56 10.70 -8.51 -7.40
CA PRO A 56 9.97 -9.50 -6.62
C PRO A 56 9.07 -10.40 -7.48
N GLN A 57 8.89 -11.64 -7.05
CA GLN A 57 7.94 -12.58 -7.63
C GLN A 57 7.01 -13.11 -6.54
N MET A 58 5.86 -13.67 -6.94
CA MET A 58 4.98 -14.34 -6.00
C MET A 58 5.72 -15.48 -5.30
N GLY A 59 5.59 -15.54 -3.97
CA GLY A 59 6.30 -16.49 -3.12
C GLY A 59 7.66 -16.02 -2.59
N ASP A 60 8.18 -14.90 -3.08
CA ASP A 60 9.39 -14.28 -2.52
C ASP A 60 9.11 -13.55 -1.21
N VAL A 61 10.17 -13.31 -0.46
CA VAL A 61 10.17 -12.45 0.73
C VAL A 61 10.85 -11.15 0.37
N VAL A 62 10.08 -10.06 0.41
CA VAL A 62 10.56 -8.71 0.16
C VAL A 62 10.83 -8.03 1.49
N PHE A 63 12.05 -7.50 1.64
CA PHE A 63 12.44 -6.73 2.82
C PHE A 63 12.21 -5.26 2.53
N VAL A 64 11.27 -4.65 3.25
CA VAL A 64 10.86 -3.27 3.01
C VAL A 64 10.94 -2.42 4.27
N LYS A 65 11.22 -1.14 4.08
CA LYS A 65 10.88 -0.09 5.04
C LYS A 65 9.70 0.65 4.46
N TYR A 66 8.65 0.82 5.24
CA TYR A 66 7.43 1.44 4.73
C TYR A 66 6.80 2.38 5.74
N LYS A 67 6.01 3.30 5.22
CA LYS A 67 5.15 4.18 5.98
C LYS A 67 3.80 4.29 5.27
N GLY A 68 2.76 3.79 5.94
CA GLY A 68 1.38 3.86 5.48
C GLY A 68 0.70 5.12 5.99
N ARG A 69 0.10 5.89 5.10
CA ARG A 69 -0.65 7.11 5.41
C ARG A 69 -1.96 7.18 4.63
N LEU A 70 -2.91 7.89 5.17
CA LEU A 70 -4.12 8.28 4.47
C LEU A 70 -3.83 9.46 3.53
N PRO A 71 -4.72 9.76 2.55
CA PRO A 71 -4.56 10.92 1.67
C PRO A 71 -4.49 12.26 2.38
N ASP A 72 -5.00 12.36 3.62
CA ASP A 72 -4.90 13.55 4.47
C ASP A 72 -3.56 13.68 5.21
N GLY A 73 -2.66 12.68 5.06
CA GLY A 73 -1.37 12.60 5.70
C GLY A 73 -1.36 11.88 7.05
N THR A 74 -2.50 11.42 7.56
CA THR A 74 -2.57 10.65 8.81
C THR A 74 -1.84 9.33 8.66
N VAL A 75 -0.80 9.09 9.47
CA VAL A 75 -0.03 7.84 9.49
C VAL A 75 -0.81 6.80 10.27
N PHE A 76 -1.04 5.64 9.68
CA PHE A 76 -1.76 4.54 10.33
C PHE A 76 -0.86 3.33 10.63
N ASP A 77 0.26 3.18 9.90
CA ASP A 77 1.19 2.08 10.10
C ASP A 77 2.59 2.46 9.60
N GLU A 78 3.63 1.93 10.22
CA GLU A 78 5.01 2.07 9.76
C GLU A 78 5.86 0.89 10.19
N GLY A 79 6.78 0.48 9.32
CA GLY A 79 7.74 -0.58 9.61
C GLY A 79 9.10 -0.24 9.03
N GLN A 80 10.10 -0.15 9.90
CA GLN A 80 11.43 0.28 9.49
C GLN A 80 12.54 -0.70 9.89
N GLN A 81 12.30 -1.53 10.90
CA GLN A 81 13.32 -2.39 11.48
C GLN A 81 13.06 -3.87 11.20
N SER A 82 14.13 -4.60 10.98
CA SER A 82 14.08 -6.05 10.89
C SER A 82 13.79 -6.66 12.26
N PRO A 83 12.89 -7.65 12.36
CA PRO A 83 12.70 -8.43 13.60
C PRO A 83 13.86 -9.40 13.87
N PHE A 84 14.85 -9.50 12.97
CA PHE A 84 15.95 -10.42 13.06
C PHE A 84 17.26 -9.71 13.47
N PRO A 85 18.22 -10.45 14.07
CA PRO A 85 19.53 -9.91 14.36
C PRO A 85 20.22 -9.36 13.11
N ALA A 86 20.95 -8.26 13.27
CA ALA A 86 21.69 -7.64 12.18
C ALA A 86 22.69 -8.61 11.51
N GLY A 87 22.76 -8.60 10.19
CA GLY A 87 23.69 -9.41 9.39
C GLY A 87 23.21 -10.80 9.02
N VAL A 88 22.03 -11.22 9.47
CA VAL A 88 21.45 -12.53 9.12
C VAL A 88 20.54 -12.43 7.91
N LEU A 89 19.62 -11.50 7.98
CA LEU A 89 18.71 -11.15 6.91
C LEU A 89 18.87 -9.65 6.57
N PRO A 90 18.41 -9.22 5.42
CA PRO A 90 18.38 -7.82 5.07
C PRO A 90 17.63 -6.99 6.12
N ASP A 91 17.96 -5.71 6.20
CA ASP A 91 17.24 -4.75 7.05
C ASP A 91 15.81 -4.54 6.55
N GLY A 92 14.93 -4.01 7.42
CA GLY A 92 13.53 -3.79 7.08
C GLY A 92 12.59 -4.94 7.49
N VAL A 93 11.33 -4.77 7.22
CA VAL A 93 10.27 -5.73 7.56
C VAL A 93 10.16 -6.78 6.45
N PRO A 94 10.27 -8.08 6.77
CA PRO A 94 10.08 -9.14 5.79
C PRO A 94 8.60 -9.30 5.45
N MET A 95 8.26 -9.20 4.18
CA MET A 95 6.91 -9.39 3.66
C MET A 95 6.90 -10.54 2.65
N LEU A 96 6.20 -11.61 2.98
CA LEU A 96 5.99 -12.71 2.06
C LEU A 96 4.90 -12.35 1.05
N LEU A 97 5.23 -12.36 -0.23
CA LEU A 97 4.29 -12.11 -1.31
C LEU A 97 3.40 -13.34 -1.54
N GLU A 98 2.34 -13.45 -0.76
CA GLU A 98 1.37 -14.53 -0.82
C GLU A 98 -0.05 -13.95 -0.71
N GLU A 99 -0.96 -14.44 -1.56
CA GLU A 99 -2.36 -13.99 -1.54
C GLU A 99 -3.00 -14.15 -0.16
N GLY A 100 -3.76 -13.15 0.26
CA GLY A 100 -4.46 -13.15 1.54
C GLY A 100 -3.63 -12.81 2.77
N ARG A 101 -2.31 -12.60 2.64
CA ARG A 101 -1.45 -12.13 3.74
C ARG A 101 -1.34 -10.62 3.82
N LEU A 102 -1.39 -9.98 2.67
CA LEU A 102 -1.33 -8.52 2.52
C LEU A 102 -2.53 -8.08 1.70
N ILE A 103 -2.84 -6.78 1.73
CA ILE A 103 -3.83 -6.19 0.83
C ILE A 103 -3.38 -6.35 -0.62
N GLN A 104 -4.32 -6.65 -1.52
CA GLN A 104 -4.00 -7.01 -2.90
C GLN A 104 -3.22 -5.92 -3.63
N GLY A 105 -3.64 -4.66 -3.49
CA GLY A 105 -2.95 -3.55 -4.12
C GLY A 105 -1.50 -3.37 -3.65
N PHE A 106 -1.15 -3.77 -2.42
CA PHE A 106 0.22 -3.71 -1.93
C PHE A 106 1.09 -4.81 -2.57
N ILE A 107 0.54 -6.04 -2.72
CA ILE A 107 1.22 -7.13 -3.44
C ILE A 107 1.48 -6.71 -4.88
N ASP A 108 0.44 -6.26 -5.59
CA ASP A 108 0.50 -5.85 -6.99
C ASP A 108 1.46 -4.67 -7.19
N GLY A 109 1.53 -3.79 -6.20
CA GLY A 109 2.49 -2.69 -6.15
C GLY A 109 3.93 -3.18 -6.04
N LEU A 110 4.21 -4.03 -5.05
CA LEU A 110 5.55 -4.57 -4.83
C LEU A 110 6.07 -5.37 -6.01
N LEU A 111 5.22 -6.14 -6.70
CA LEU A 111 5.60 -6.91 -7.90
C LEU A 111 6.11 -6.04 -9.06
N GLN A 112 5.82 -4.74 -9.04
CA GLN A 112 6.28 -3.79 -10.05
C GLN A 112 7.51 -2.99 -9.61
N THR A 113 8.06 -3.27 -8.43
CA THR A 113 9.23 -2.59 -7.86
C THR A 113 10.53 -3.36 -8.13
N ARG A 114 11.65 -2.82 -7.66
CA ARG A 114 12.96 -3.48 -7.66
C ARG A 114 13.70 -3.22 -6.37
N ALA A 115 14.49 -4.19 -5.92
CA ALA A 115 15.35 -4.03 -4.75
C ALA A 115 16.31 -2.83 -4.91
N GLY A 116 16.50 -2.09 -3.83
CA GLY A 116 17.26 -0.84 -3.77
C GLY A 116 16.48 0.39 -4.21
N GLY A 117 15.20 0.27 -4.58
CA GLY A 117 14.35 1.37 -5.03
C GLY A 117 13.46 1.94 -3.92
N ARG A 118 12.95 3.16 -4.19
CA ARG A 118 11.94 3.83 -3.36
C ARG A 118 10.75 4.19 -4.22
N TYR A 119 9.57 3.91 -3.71
CA TYR A 119 8.31 4.04 -4.44
C TYR A 119 7.23 4.61 -3.53
N GLU A 120 6.34 5.38 -4.12
CA GLU A 120 5.08 5.75 -3.48
C GLU A 120 3.96 4.95 -4.16
N LEU A 121 3.26 4.14 -3.37
CA LEU A 121 2.15 3.31 -3.83
C LEU A 121 0.84 3.96 -3.39
N THR A 122 -0.01 4.36 -4.32
CA THR A 122 -1.39 4.78 -4.02
C THR A 122 -2.33 3.64 -4.34
N ILE A 123 -2.91 3.05 -3.31
CA ILE A 123 -3.75 1.87 -3.38
C ILE A 123 -5.20 2.30 -3.18
N PRO A 124 -6.09 2.08 -4.16
CA PRO A 124 -7.49 2.40 -4.02
C PRO A 124 -8.18 1.50 -2.99
N ALA A 125 -9.25 1.98 -2.39
CA ALA A 125 -9.95 1.31 -1.31
C ALA A 125 -10.38 -0.13 -1.64
N ASP A 126 -10.79 -0.39 -2.88
CA ASP A 126 -11.24 -1.70 -3.35
C ASP A 126 -10.11 -2.74 -3.43
N GLN A 127 -8.85 -2.30 -3.54
CA GLN A 127 -7.66 -3.14 -3.48
C GLN A 127 -6.94 -3.08 -2.12
N ALA A 128 -7.53 -2.36 -1.15
CA ALA A 128 -7.05 -2.20 0.22
C ALA A 128 -8.02 -2.91 1.20
N TYR A 129 -8.53 -2.18 2.18
CA TYR A 129 -9.45 -2.73 3.19
C TYR A 129 -10.94 -2.55 2.83
N GLY A 130 -11.27 -1.80 1.78
CA GLY A 130 -12.64 -1.57 1.36
C GLY A 130 -13.52 -0.97 2.45
N ALA A 131 -14.71 -1.56 2.60
CA ALA A 131 -15.70 -1.12 3.59
C ALA A 131 -15.40 -1.60 5.02
N GLU A 132 -14.46 -2.55 5.22
CA GLU A 132 -14.19 -3.22 6.49
C GLU A 132 -12.71 -3.08 6.90
N PRO A 133 -12.28 -1.89 7.33
CA PRO A 133 -10.92 -1.70 7.85
C PRO A 133 -10.70 -2.47 9.15
N PRO A 134 -9.43 -2.78 9.50
CA PRO A 134 -9.09 -3.50 10.72
C PRO A 134 -9.66 -2.80 11.96
N PRO A 135 -10.24 -3.54 12.92
CA PRO A 135 -10.77 -2.98 14.14
C PRO A 135 -9.71 -2.20 14.92
N GLY A 136 -10.03 -0.96 15.30
CA GLY A 136 -9.13 -0.10 16.07
C GLY A 136 -8.06 0.63 15.23
N SER A 137 -8.02 0.44 13.92
CA SER A 137 -7.18 1.26 13.04
C SER A 137 -7.81 2.64 12.82
N PRO A 138 -6.99 3.68 12.56
CA PRO A 138 -7.50 5.00 12.22
C PRO A 138 -7.98 5.11 10.76
N ILE A 139 -8.08 4.01 10.03
CA ILE A 139 -8.46 3.96 8.61
C ILE A 139 -9.98 4.02 8.49
N PRO A 140 -10.55 5.06 7.84
CA PRO A 140 -11.98 5.10 7.56
C PRO A 140 -12.39 4.04 6.51
N PRO A 141 -13.65 3.58 6.51
CA PRO A 141 -14.18 2.72 5.45
C PRO A 141 -14.04 3.38 4.06
N ASN A 142 -13.71 2.57 3.06
CA ASN A 142 -13.55 2.98 1.67
C ASN A 142 -12.50 4.09 1.46
N SER A 143 -11.43 4.07 2.24
CA SER A 143 -10.31 5.00 2.10
C SER A 143 -9.21 4.42 1.23
N ASP A 144 -8.72 5.25 0.31
CA ASP A 144 -7.48 4.98 -0.41
C ASP A 144 -6.30 5.04 0.57
N LEU A 145 -5.26 4.26 0.31
CA LEU A 145 -4.06 4.21 1.13
C LEU A 145 -2.85 4.63 0.32
N VAL A 146 -1.94 5.34 0.96
CA VAL A 146 -0.68 5.75 0.35
C VAL A 146 0.46 5.17 1.18
N PHE A 147 1.37 4.45 0.51
CA PHE A 147 2.53 3.85 1.15
C PHE A 147 3.81 4.40 0.52
N ASP A 148 4.64 5.00 1.35
CA ASP A 148 6.03 5.26 1.01
C ASP A 148 6.83 4.00 1.30
N VAL A 149 7.42 3.37 0.28
CA VAL A 149 8.09 2.07 0.39
C VAL A 149 9.53 2.18 -0.11
N GLU A 150 10.48 1.75 0.73
CA GLU A 150 11.85 1.48 0.33
C GLU A 150 12.04 -0.04 0.27
N VAL A 151 12.28 -0.58 -0.91
CA VAL A 151 12.57 -2.00 -1.11
C VAL A 151 14.05 -2.23 -0.85
N VAL A 152 14.38 -2.82 0.29
CA VAL A 152 15.78 -3.05 0.69
C VAL A 152 16.38 -4.20 -0.10
N ASP A 153 15.70 -5.36 -0.09
CA ASP A 153 16.16 -6.57 -0.78
C ASP A 153 15.00 -7.53 -1.07
N VAL A 154 15.25 -8.49 -1.96
CA VAL A 154 14.31 -9.54 -2.34
C VAL A 154 15.02 -10.87 -2.26
N LEU A 155 14.52 -11.78 -1.45
CA LEU A 155 15.05 -13.13 -1.30
C LEU A 155 13.97 -14.17 -1.58
N SER A 156 14.37 -15.31 -2.15
CA SER A 156 13.47 -16.44 -2.24
C SER A 156 13.14 -17.00 -0.85
N ARG A 157 11.96 -17.61 -0.70
CA ARG A 157 11.58 -18.29 0.56
C ARG A 157 12.65 -19.28 1.02
N GLN A 158 13.20 -20.06 0.07
CA GLN A 158 14.23 -21.06 0.36
C GLN A 158 15.51 -20.43 0.92
N GLU A 159 15.92 -19.29 0.39
CA GLU A 159 17.11 -18.58 0.84
C GLU A 159 16.93 -18.03 2.26
N VAL A 160 15.75 -17.47 2.56
CA VAL A 160 15.40 -17.04 3.92
C VAL A 160 15.42 -18.21 4.90
N GLU A 161 14.81 -19.36 4.54
CA GLU A 161 14.80 -20.55 5.37
C GLU A 161 16.22 -21.09 5.62
N GLN A 162 17.08 -21.13 4.60
CA GLN A 162 18.47 -21.56 4.73
C GLN A 162 19.26 -20.65 5.68
N ARG A 163 19.09 -19.33 5.57
CA ARG A 163 19.75 -18.37 6.45
C ARG A 163 19.29 -18.51 7.90
N LEU A 164 17.98 -18.73 8.12
CA LEU A 164 17.42 -18.96 9.44
C LEU A 164 17.89 -20.29 10.06
N MET A 165 17.97 -21.38 9.27
CA MET A 165 18.51 -22.66 9.71
C MET A 165 20.00 -22.55 10.08
N ALA A 166 20.77 -21.79 9.31
CA ALA A 166 22.16 -21.54 9.62
C ALA A 166 22.34 -20.84 10.96
N LEU A 167 21.46 -19.91 11.31
CA LEU A 167 21.42 -19.27 12.62
C LEU A 167 21.19 -20.25 13.77
N GLN A 168 20.21 -21.15 13.60
CA GLN A 168 19.89 -22.15 14.63
C GLN A 168 21.08 -23.10 14.87
N ASN A 169 21.85 -23.38 13.83
CA ASN A 169 23.04 -24.27 13.92
C ASN A 169 24.29 -23.58 14.49
N LEU A 170 24.34 -22.24 14.53
CA LEU A 170 25.44 -21.50 15.11
C LEU A 170 25.42 -21.49 16.67
N GLY A 171 24.35 -22.00 17.29
CA GLY A 171 24.16 -21.95 18.73
C GLY A 171 23.96 -20.51 19.27
N PRO A 172 23.62 -20.34 20.55
CA PRO A 172 23.59 -19.02 21.15
C PRO A 172 24.99 -18.40 21.07
N PRO A 173 25.10 -17.07 20.80
CA PRO A 173 26.40 -16.42 20.72
C PRO A 173 27.19 -16.72 21.98
N ALA A 174 28.43 -17.24 21.81
CA ALA A 174 29.34 -17.51 22.91
C ALA A 174 29.62 -16.18 23.64
N GLY A 175 28.85 -15.89 24.68
CA GLY A 175 28.89 -14.63 25.43
C GLY A 175 27.62 -14.37 26.23
N ALA A 176 26.53 -15.11 26.02
CA ALA A 176 25.42 -15.13 26.96
C ALA A 176 25.82 -16.06 28.12
N GLU A 177 26.80 -15.61 28.94
CA GLU A 177 27.00 -16.19 30.24
C GLU A 177 25.66 -16.15 30.97
N GLN A 178 25.11 -17.35 31.19
CA GLN A 178 24.07 -17.57 32.16
C GLN A 178 24.56 -16.92 33.47
N GLY A 179 24.03 -15.75 33.75
CA GLY A 179 24.18 -15.15 35.05
C GLY A 179 23.79 -16.21 36.08
N ALA A 180 24.80 -16.79 36.72
CA ALA A 180 24.60 -17.70 37.81
C ALA A 180 23.69 -17.00 38.81
N VAL A 181 22.50 -17.55 38.98
CA VAL A 181 21.60 -17.16 40.08
C VAL A 181 22.40 -17.45 41.34
N PRO A 182 22.77 -16.45 42.16
CA PRO A 182 23.47 -16.72 43.39
C PRO A 182 22.56 -17.59 44.25
N ALA A 183 23.07 -18.76 44.62
CA ALA A 183 22.40 -19.67 45.52
C ALA A 183 21.99 -18.92 46.80
N ALA A 184 20.71 -18.97 47.11
CA ALA A 184 20.21 -18.43 48.38
C ALA A 184 20.95 -19.05 49.55
N PRO A 185 21.36 -18.27 50.59
CA PRO A 185 22.04 -18.82 51.76
C PRO A 185 21.11 -19.79 52.51
N PRO A 186 21.63 -20.84 53.13
CA PRO A 186 20.83 -21.82 53.86
C PRO A 186 20.09 -21.15 55.03
N VAL A 187 18.80 -21.41 55.11
CA VAL A 187 17.94 -20.98 56.24
C VAL A 187 18.44 -21.73 57.46
N ALA A 188 18.91 -20.99 58.48
CA ALA A 188 19.24 -21.56 59.81
C ALA A 188 17.96 -22.01 60.50
N ASP A 189 17.93 -23.29 60.94
CA ASP A 189 16.90 -23.84 61.82
C ASP A 189 16.90 -23.11 63.17
N PRO A 190 15.71 -22.75 63.70
CA PRO A 190 15.61 -22.28 65.08
C PRO A 190 15.53 -23.47 66.03
N GLN A 191 16.47 -23.55 66.90
CA GLN A 191 16.36 -24.33 68.21
C GLN A 191 15.73 -23.46 69.26
#